data_242743a4acea5c3dd98ae6ca781577c9
#
_entry.id   242743a4acea5c3dd98ae6ca781577c9
#
_cell.length_a   1.000
_cell.length_b   1.000
_cell.length_c   1.000
_cell.angle_alpha   90.00
_cell.angle_beta   90.00
_cell.angle_gamma   90.00
#
_symmetry.space_group_name_H-M   'P 1'
#
loop_
_entity.id
_entity.type
_entity.pdbx_description
1 polymer ?
#
loop_
_entity_poly.entity_id
_entity_poly.type
_entity_poly.pdbx_seq_one_letter_code
_entity_poly.pdbx_strand_id
1 'polypeptide(L)'
;KHKKINIKYLCGNSSVGKKIADFDKSIKSKLPKITKITKSKINDCDIIFTALPNGEAQIISKKLNKDNVLIDLSGDFRLKSSNDYLKWYKQKHKATENIKKSIYLLPELAKSKLNKYQILSCPGCYPTSVLLPLVPLIKNKLIRTDNIIIDSKSGYSGAGRSVHKKFKDKNLYESLSAYGISLHRHNSEIFQEFNLNSNKKIRFTFTPHLIPMFRGILSTIYVDLNRNINQNKVISMLRRYYK
;
A
#
# COMPACT_ATOMS: atom_id res chain seq x y z
N LYS A 1 5.22 13.54 14.34
CA LYS A 1 5.58 12.72 15.54
C LYS A 1 4.31 12.32 16.28
N HIS A 2 4.05 11.03 16.41
CA HIS A 2 2.91 10.55 17.22
C HIS A 2 3.35 10.53 18.69
N LYS A 3 2.60 11.21 19.55
CA LYS A 3 2.98 11.42 20.99
C LYS A 3 3.10 10.11 21.79
N LYS A 4 2.41 9.05 21.38
CA LYS A 4 2.37 7.74 22.07
C LYS A 4 3.35 6.71 21.49
N ILE A 5 4.20 7.09 20.53
CA ILE A 5 5.16 6.17 19.90
C ILE A 5 6.58 6.57 20.26
N ASN A 6 7.34 5.61 20.78
CA ASN A 6 8.77 5.72 20.99
C ASN A 6 9.51 4.93 19.90
N ILE A 7 10.37 5.60 19.12
CA ILE A 7 11.22 4.96 18.12
C ILE A 7 12.48 4.45 18.82
N LYS A 8 12.52 3.14 19.09
CA LYS A 8 13.61 2.49 19.82
C LYS A 8 14.79 2.17 18.90
N TYR A 9 14.52 1.69 17.70
CA TYR A 9 15.54 1.33 16.71
C TYR A 9 15.21 1.88 15.33
N LEU A 10 16.25 2.28 14.60
CA LEU A 10 16.22 2.47 13.15
C LEU A 10 17.14 1.42 12.55
N CYS A 11 16.60 0.64 11.59
CA CYS A 11 17.33 -0.47 11.00
C CYS A 11 17.48 -0.32 9.49
N GLY A 12 18.63 -0.73 8.97
CA GLY A 12 18.94 -0.76 7.55
C GLY A 12 20.20 -1.55 7.29
N ASN A 13 20.47 -1.91 6.03
CA ASN A 13 21.66 -2.66 5.65
C ASN A 13 22.78 -1.71 5.15
N SER A 14 22.51 -0.97 4.07
CA SER A 14 23.49 -0.07 3.43
C SER A 14 23.71 1.27 4.16
N SER A 15 22.91 1.57 5.16
CA SER A 15 22.89 2.85 5.87
C SER A 15 23.34 2.74 7.34
N VAL A 16 23.91 1.60 7.73
CA VAL A 16 24.39 1.37 9.11
C VAL A 16 25.39 2.45 9.52
N GLY A 17 25.25 2.97 10.75
CA GLY A 17 26.07 4.04 11.31
C GLY A 17 25.60 5.47 10.99
N LYS A 18 24.79 5.65 9.96
CA LYS A 18 24.26 6.96 9.57
C LYS A 18 23.10 7.41 10.47
N LYS A 19 22.86 8.71 10.52
CA LYS A 19 21.68 9.32 11.15
C LYS A 19 20.58 9.48 10.12
N ILE A 20 19.32 9.47 10.55
CA ILE A 20 18.18 9.72 9.63
C ILE A 20 18.22 11.14 9.04
N ALA A 21 18.76 12.11 9.79
CA ALA A 21 18.95 13.48 9.32
C ALA A 21 19.91 13.60 8.12
N ASP A 22 20.78 12.60 7.91
CA ASP A 22 21.67 12.54 6.72
C ASP A 22 20.87 12.30 5.43
N PHE A 23 19.65 11.77 5.54
CA PHE A 23 18.74 11.50 4.42
C PHE A 23 17.62 12.54 4.30
N ASP A 24 17.21 13.12 5.43
CA ASP A 24 16.16 14.14 5.49
C ASP A 24 16.48 15.18 6.57
N LYS A 25 17.00 16.32 6.13
CA LYS A 25 17.40 17.44 7.00
C LYS A 25 16.24 18.09 7.75
N SER A 26 14.98 17.84 7.33
CA SER A 26 13.81 18.33 8.05
C SER A 26 13.57 17.61 9.38
N ILE A 27 14.17 16.45 9.56
CA ILE A 27 14.03 15.66 10.79
C ILE A 27 15.04 16.17 11.83
N LYS A 28 14.57 17.09 12.67
CA LYS A 28 15.36 17.70 13.76
C LYS A 28 15.40 16.90 15.07
N SER A 29 14.67 15.77 15.16
CA SER A 29 14.58 14.98 16.39
C SER A 29 15.84 14.13 16.61
N LYS A 30 16.28 14.03 17.88
CA LYS A 30 17.31 13.08 18.29
C LYS A 30 16.76 11.66 18.17
N LEU A 31 17.09 10.97 17.09
CA LEU A 31 16.75 9.58 16.86
C LEU A 31 18.02 8.71 16.90
N PRO A 32 17.91 7.40 17.21
CA PRO A 32 19.08 6.52 17.22
C PRO A 32 19.74 6.47 15.83
N LYS A 33 21.04 6.15 15.81
CA LYS A 33 21.73 5.83 14.56
C LYS A 33 21.17 4.55 13.95
N ILE A 34 21.22 4.46 12.63
CA ILE A 34 20.78 3.27 11.89
C ILE A 34 21.71 2.10 12.21
N THR A 35 21.13 0.95 12.53
CA THR A 35 21.84 -0.27 12.90
C THR A 35 21.35 -1.45 12.08
N LYS A 36 22.06 -2.59 12.10
CA LYS A 36 21.55 -3.84 11.54
C LYS A 36 20.35 -4.35 12.37
N ILE A 37 19.40 -4.97 11.69
CA ILE A 37 18.29 -5.64 12.35
C ILE A 37 18.76 -6.96 12.96
N THR A 38 18.36 -7.23 14.20
CA THR A 38 18.62 -8.51 14.90
C THR A 38 17.34 -9.05 15.50
N LYS A 39 17.32 -10.35 15.84
CA LYS A 39 16.16 -10.97 16.50
C LYS A 39 15.89 -10.33 17.87
N SER A 40 16.94 -9.99 18.63
CA SER A 40 16.81 -9.31 19.93
C SER A 40 16.13 -7.96 19.81
N LYS A 41 16.48 -7.15 18.81
CA LYS A 41 15.82 -5.85 18.56
C LYS A 41 14.36 -6.00 18.15
N ILE A 42 14.03 -7.05 17.38
CA ILE A 42 12.64 -7.36 17.04
C ILE A 42 11.86 -7.68 18.30
N ASN A 43 12.39 -8.57 19.15
CA ASN A 43 11.73 -8.99 20.39
C ASN A 43 11.60 -7.87 21.42
N ASP A 44 12.43 -6.85 21.33
CA ASP A 44 12.45 -5.70 22.22
C ASP A 44 11.53 -4.54 21.76
N CYS A 45 10.66 -4.79 20.80
CA CYS A 45 9.69 -3.82 20.26
C CYS A 45 8.29 -4.41 20.22
N ASP A 46 7.29 -3.59 20.54
CA ASP A 46 5.88 -3.96 20.37
C ASP A 46 5.49 -3.96 18.88
N ILE A 47 5.97 -2.96 18.15
CA ILE A 47 5.61 -2.73 16.74
C ILE A 47 6.86 -2.63 15.88
N ILE A 48 6.84 -3.33 14.77
CA ILE A 48 7.88 -3.30 13.75
C ILE A 48 7.29 -2.74 12.45
N PHE A 49 7.91 -1.70 11.88
CA PHE A 49 7.58 -1.19 10.55
C PHE A 49 8.60 -1.71 9.53
N THR A 50 8.11 -2.25 8.43
CA THR A 50 8.93 -2.64 7.29
C THR A 50 8.61 -1.81 6.06
N ALA A 51 9.64 -1.20 5.45
CA ALA A 51 9.61 -0.51 4.17
C ALA A 51 10.79 -1.00 3.33
N LEU A 52 10.79 -2.30 3.02
CA LEU A 52 11.90 -3.05 2.47
C LEU A 52 11.58 -3.56 1.04
N PRO A 53 12.58 -3.98 0.27
CA PRO A 53 12.35 -4.72 -0.97
C PRO A 53 11.49 -5.97 -0.73
N ASN A 54 10.80 -6.41 -1.78
CA ASN A 54 9.95 -7.60 -1.70
C ASN A 54 10.74 -8.85 -1.27
N GLY A 55 10.17 -9.65 -0.41
CA GLY A 55 10.76 -10.85 0.20
C GLY A 55 11.42 -10.62 1.55
N GLU A 56 11.80 -9.40 1.88
CA GLU A 56 12.51 -9.10 3.14
C GLU A 56 11.58 -9.05 4.35
N ALA A 57 10.38 -8.50 4.20
CA ALA A 57 9.38 -8.52 5.29
C ALA A 57 8.94 -9.95 5.63
N GLN A 58 8.95 -10.86 4.66
CA GLN A 58 8.69 -12.28 4.88
C GLN A 58 9.74 -12.92 5.81
N ILE A 59 11.02 -12.56 5.64
CA ILE A 59 12.12 -13.04 6.49
C ILE A 59 11.97 -12.50 7.92
N ILE A 60 11.59 -11.22 8.05
CA ILE A 60 11.36 -10.59 9.35
C ILE A 60 10.15 -11.23 10.04
N SER A 61 9.08 -11.51 9.31
CA SER A 61 7.87 -12.11 9.87
C SER A 61 8.09 -13.46 10.55
N LYS A 62 9.09 -14.22 10.10
CA LYS A 62 9.49 -15.50 10.74
C LYS A 62 10.21 -15.34 12.07
N LYS A 63 10.66 -14.13 12.39
CA LYS A 63 11.41 -13.82 13.61
C LYS A 63 10.54 -13.16 14.69
N LEU A 64 9.29 -12.85 14.39
CA LEU A 64 8.35 -12.26 15.32
C LEU A 64 8.05 -13.22 16.47
N ASN A 65 7.95 -12.70 17.68
CA ASN A 65 7.36 -13.41 18.81
C ASN A 65 5.84 -13.15 18.84
N LYS A 66 5.13 -13.76 19.79
CA LYS A 66 3.67 -13.66 19.90
C LYS A 66 3.14 -12.24 20.18
N ASP A 67 3.96 -11.37 20.77
CA ASP A 67 3.58 -10.04 21.23
C ASP A 67 3.92 -8.94 20.21
N ASN A 68 4.72 -9.27 19.19
CA ASN A 68 5.07 -8.30 18.14
C ASN A 68 3.93 -8.12 17.12
N VAL A 69 3.74 -6.88 16.68
CA VAL A 69 2.93 -6.55 15.50
C VAL A 69 3.82 -6.01 14.40
N LEU A 70 3.72 -6.59 13.21
CA LEU A 70 4.40 -6.12 12.00
C LEU A 70 3.46 -5.24 11.19
N ILE A 71 3.85 -3.99 10.94
CA ILE A 71 3.20 -3.12 9.96
C ILE A 71 4.06 -3.11 8.70
N ASP A 72 3.57 -3.81 7.68
CA ASP A 72 4.31 -3.99 6.43
C ASP A 72 3.85 -3.01 5.34
N LEU A 73 4.75 -2.11 4.93
CA LEU A 73 4.54 -1.18 3.83
C LEU A 73 5.05 -1.74 2.49
N SER A 74 5.68 -2.93 2.52
CA SER A 74 6.11 -3.63 1.30
C SER A 74 4.93 -4.34 0.62
N GLY A 75 5.21 -5.08 -0.45
CA GLY A 75 4.18 -5.87 -1.12
C GLY A 75 3.99 -7.29 -0.57
N ASP A 76 4.72 -7.67 0.48
CA ASP A 76 4.92 -9.07 0.86
C ASP A 76 3.67 -9.78 1.38
N PHE A 77 2.81 -9.06 2.10
CA PHE A 77 1.62 -9.64 2.72
C PHE A 77 0.30 -9.04 2.19
N ARG A 78 0.34 -8.36 1.04
CA ARG A 78 -0.85 -7.73 0.47
C ARG A 78 -1.82 -8.73 -0.13
N LEU A 79 -1.30 -9.83 -0.69
CA LEU A 79 -2.11 -10.85 -1.36
C LEU A 79 -2.36 -12.04 -0.44
N LYS A 80 -3.61 -12.53 -0.43
CA LYS A 80 -4.03 -13.68 0.36
C LYS A 80 -3.55 -15.01 -0.21
N SER A 81 -3.20 -15.04 -1.50
CA SER A 81 -2.74 -16.22 -2.22
C SER A 81 -1.25 -16.12 -2.52
N SER A 82 -0.48 -17.15 -2.12
CA SER A 82 0.92 -17.29 -2.49
C SER A 82 1.12 -17.49 -4.00
N ASN A 83 0.14 -18.08 -4.69
CA ASN A 83 0.16 -18.24 -6.13
C ASN A 83 -0.04 -16.88 -6.84
N ASP A 84 -0.94 -16.03 -6.33
CA ASP A 84 -1.09 -14.68 -6.85
C ASP A 84 0.17 -13.85 -6.57
N TYR A 85 0.79 -14.02 -5.40
CA TYR A 85 2.07 -13.39 -5.12
C TYR A 85 3.14 -13.81 -6.13
N LEU A 86 3.27 -15.11 -6.42
CA LEU A 86 4.20 -15.61 -7.45
C LEU A 86 3.89 -15.02 -8.83
N LYS A 87 2.61 -14.99 -9.22
CA LYS A 87 2.16 -14.44 -10.51
C LYS A 87 2.54 -12.98 -10.69
N TRP A 88 2.30 -12.14 -9.67
CA TRP A 88 2.42 -10.70 -9.78
C TRP A 88 3.79 -10.16 -9.38
N TYR A 89 4.45 -10.78 -8.40
CA TYR A 89 5.78 -10.37 -7.91
C TYR A 89 6.93 -11.18 -8.50
N LYS A 90 6.63 -12.25 -9.29
CA LYS A 90 7.61 -13.11 -9.97
C LYS A 90 8.62 -13.78 -9.04
N GLN A 91 8.22 -14.01 -7.80
CA GLN A 91 9.03 -14.72 -6.80
C GLN A 91 8.15 -15.55 -5.86
N LYS A 92 8.68 -16.68 -5.37
CA LYS A 92 7.97 -17.53 -4.41
C LYS A 92 7.86 -16.82 -3.05
N HIS A 93 6.71 -16.92 -2.40
CA HIS A 93 6.51 -16.42 -1.05
C HIS A 93 7.23 -17.32 -0.05
N LYS A 94 8.13 -16.74 0.78
CA LYS A 94 9.00 -17.48 1.71
C LYS A 94 8.39 -17.70 3.10
N ALA A 95 7.21 -17.15 3.38
CA ALA A 95 6.52 -17.22 4.67
C ALA A 95 5.00 -17.41 4.46
N THR A 96 4.63 -18.44 3.71
CA THR A 96 3.23 -18.73 3.34
C THR A 96 2.35 -18.96 4.56
N GLU A 97 2.89 -19.56 5.61
CA GLU A 97 2.23 -19.81 6.89
C GLU A 97 1.81 -18.51 7.60
N ASN A 98 2.55 -17.42 7.36
CA ASN A 98 2.27 -16.11 7.97
C ASN A 98 1.22 -15.30 7.21
N ILE A 99 0.87 -15.70 5.98
CA ILE A 99 -0.23 -15.06 5.23
C ILE A 99 -1.54 -15.14 6.02
N LYS A 100 -1.80 -16.27 6.70
CA LYS A 100 -3.00 -16.46 7.54
C LYS A 100 -3.05 -15.52 8.76
N LYS A 101 -1.89 -15.04 9.21
CA LYS A 101 -1.75 -14.09 10.34
C LYS A 101 -1.79 -12.64 9.87
N SER A 102 -1.94 -12.39 8.55
CA SER A 102 -1.93 -11.06 7.96
C SER A 102 -3.33 -10.58 7.57
N ILE A 103 -3.49 -9.28 7.61
CA ILE A 103 -4.64 -8.57 7.04
C ILE A 103 -4.17 -7.46 6.11
N TYR A 104 -4.79 -7.37 4.94
CA TYR A 104 -4.66 -6.20 4.07
C TYR A 104 -5.45 -5.06 4.69
N LEU A 105 -4.80 -3.98 5.09
CA LEU A 105 -5.38 -2.98 5.96
C LEU A 105 -5.31 -1.57 5.35
N LEU A 106 -6.46 -1.05 5.02
CA LEU A 106 -6.73 0.36 4.84
C LEU A 106 -7.60 0.79 6.03
N PRO A 107 -7.07 1.51 7.03
CA PRO A 107 -7.75 1.75 8.30
C PRO A 107 -9.15 2.33 8.16
N GLU A 108 -9.35 3.23 7.19
CA GLU A 108 -10.63 3.88 6.91
C GLU A 108 -11.71 2.92 6.43
N LEU A 109 -11.33 1.78 5.88
CA LEU A 109 -12.24 0.73 5.39
C LEU A 109 -12.35 -0.45 6.38
N ALA A 110 -11.50 -0.49 7.39
CA ALA A 110 -11.40 -1.62 8.31
C ALA A 110 -12.62 -1.68 9.24
N LYS A 111 -13.28 -2.84 9.27
CA LYS A 111 -14.36 -3.17 10.22
C LYS A 111 -13.97 -4.30 11.19
N SER A 112 -12.81 -4.90 11.01
CA SER A 112 -12.35 -6.06 11.77
C SER A 112 -11.62 -5.63 13.05
N LYS A 113 -11.71 -6.46 14.10
CA LYS A 113 -10.86 -6.34 15.27
C LYS A 113 -9.42 -6.68 14.87
N LEU A 114 -8.51 -5.72 14.93
CA LEU A 114 -7.13 -5.86 14.45
C LEU A 114 -6.27 -6.75 15.34
N ASN A 115 -6.64 -6.93 16.61
CA ASN A 115 -5.93 -7.77 17.57
C ASN A 115 -5.88 -9.28 17.21
N LYS A 116 -6.61 -9.69 16.18
CA LYS A 116 -6.56 -11.06 15.64
C LYS A 116 -5.37 -11.28 14.69
N TYR A 117 -4.73 -10.20 14.25
CA TYR A 117 -3.70 -10.26 13.22
C TYR A 117 -2.36 -9.77 13.75
N GLN A 118 -1.34 -10.51 13.43
CA GLN A 118 0.04 -10.17 13.78
C GLN A 118 0.72 -9.31 12.71
N ILE A 119 0.22 -9.36 11.47
CA ILE A 119 0.78 -8.63 10.33
C ILE A 119 -0.30 -7.75 9.72
N LEU A 120 -0.05 -6.43 9.73
CA LEU A 120 -0.90 -5.42 9.11
C LEU A 120 -0.23 -4.98 7.82
N SER A 121 -0.73 -5.42 6.68
CA SER A 121 -0.15 -5.12 5.38
C SER A 121 -0.79 -3.87 4.77
N CYS A 122 0.01 -2.83 4.63
CA CYS A 122 -0.45 -1.54 4.08
C CYS A 122 -0.62 -1.63 2.56
N PRO A 123 -1.70 -1.07 2.01
CA PRO A 123 -1.95 -1.00 0.58
C PRO A 123 -0.84 -0.32 -0.22
N GLY A 124 -0.75 -0.63 -1.51
CA GLY A 124 -0.01 0.18 -2.45
C GLY A 124 -0.65 1.57 -2.64
N CYS A 125 0.13 2.51 -3.17
CA CYS A 125 -0.31 3.89 -3.32
C CYS A 125 -1.52 4.04 -4.26
N TYR A 126 -1.52 3.39 -5.42
CA TYR A 126 -2.67 3.38 -6.32
C TYR A 126 -3.88 2.66 -5.71
N PRO A 127 -3.75 1.44 -5.13
CA PRO A 127 -4.88 0.82 -4.43
C PRO A 127 -5.48 1.72 -3.36
N THR A 128 -4.68 2.46 -2.60
CA THR A 128 -5.19 3.42 -1.62
C THR A 128 -6.10 4.47 -2.28
N SER A 129 -5.63 5.11 -3.37
CA SER A 129 -6.41 6.14 -4.06
C SER A 129 -7.68 5.62 -4.74
N VAL A 130 -7.72 4.32 -5.08
CA VAL A 130 -8.82 3.66 -5.77
C VAL A 130 -9.84 3.04 -4.80
N LEU A 131 -9.35 2.35 -3.77
CA LEU A 131 -10.21 1.61 -2.85
C LEU A 131 -10.99 2.53 -1.92
N LEU A 132 -10.40 3.65 -1.50
CA LEU A 132 -11.10 4.62 -0.67
C LEU A 132 -12.43 5.08 -1.30
N PRO A 133 -12.49 5.59 -2.53
CA PRO A 133 -13.78 5.96 -3.11
C PRO A 133 -14.64 4.77 -3.52
N LEU A 134 -14.07 3.69 -4.08
CA LEU A 134 -14.87 2.65 -4.72
C LEU A 134 -15.43 1.58 -3.78
N VAL A 135 -14.69 1.18 -2.75
CA VAL A 135 -15.18 0.13 -1.83
C VAL A 135 -16.50 0.52 -1.14
N PRO A 136 -16.68 1.74 -0.62
CA PRO A 136 -17.97 2.17 -0.10
C PRO A 136 -19.11 2.15 -1.14
N LEU A 137 -18.83 2.57 -2.38
CA LEU A 137 -19.80 2.60 -3.46
C LEU A 137 -20.23 1.19 -3.87
N ILE A 138 -19.29 0.25 -3.97
CA ILE A 138 -19.51 -1.15 -4.30
C ILE A 138 -20.33 -1.82 -3.18
N LYS A 139 -19.90 -1.71 -1.93
CA LYS A 139 -20.59 -2.28 -0.76
C LYS A 139 -22.05 -1.83 -0.63
N ASN A 140 -22.31 -0.56 -0.93
CA ASN A 140 -23.66 0.01 -0.85
C ASN A 140 -24.44 -0.13 -2.18
N LYS A 141 -23.89 -0.86 -3.16
CA LYS A 141 -24.53 -1.12 -4.46
C LYS A 141 -24.97 0.16 -5.19
N LEU A 142 -24.16 1.21 -5.12
CA LEU A 142 -24.48 2.50 -5.73
C LEU A 142 -24.04 2.57 -7.19
N ILE A 143 -23.04 1.78 -7.58
CA ILE A 143 -22.46 1.77 -8.93
C ILE A 143 -22.61 0.41 -9.60
N ARG A 144 -22.59 0.43 -10.93
CA ARG A 144 -22.42 -0.78 -11.75
C ARG A 144 -20.98 -1.26 -11.63
N THR A 145 -20.79 -2.58 -11.73
CA THR A 145 -19.47 -3.22 -11.52
C THR A 145 -18.93 -3.88 -12.79
N ASP A 146 -19.56 -3.66 -13.90
CA ASP A 146 -19.24 -4.28 -15.19
C ASP A 146 -18.37 -3.41 -16.10
N ASN A 147 -18.21 -2.12 -15.77
CA ASN A 147 -17.36 -1.19 -16.51
C ASN A 147 -16.83 -0.07 -15.61
N ILE A 148 -15.76 -0.35 -14.85
CA ILE A 148 -15.07 0.66 -14.03
C ILE A 148 -13.79 1.06 -14.74
N ILE A 149 -13.60 2.33 -15.03
CA ILE A 149 -12.37 2.84 -15.64
C ILE A 149 -11.61 3.66 -14.60
N ILE A 150 -10.37 3.28 -14.37
CA ILE A 150 -9.47 3.90 -13.38
C ILE A 150 -8.24 4.43 -14.13
N ASP A 151 -8.16 5.73 -14.23
CA ASP A 151 -7.08 6.45 -14.88
C ASP A 151 -6.29 7.25 -13.82
N SER A 152 -5.11 6.74 -13.45
CA SER A 152 -4.34 7.25 -12.32
C SER A 152 -3.03 7.90 -12.76
N LYS A 153 -2.77 9.11 -12.30
CA LYS A 153 -1.56 9.89 -12.55
C LYS A 153 -0.73 9.97 -11.28
N SER A 154 0.53 9.54 -11.35
CA SER A 154 1.47 9.56 -10.22
C SER A 154 2.68 10.44 -10.50
N GLY A 155 3.07 11.20 -9.50
CA GLY A 155 4.36 11.85 -9.49
C GLY A 155 5.50 10.83 -9.38
N TYR A 156 6.70 11.22 -9.84
CA TYR A 156 7.85 10.33 -9.97
C TYR A 156 8.46 9.90 -8.62
N SER A 157 8.19 10.56 -7.50
CA SER A 157 8.64 10.11 -6.18
C SER A 157 8.07 8.74 -5.79
N GLY A 158 6.92 8.34 -6.37
CA GLY A 158 6.32 7.02 -6.16
C GLY A 158 7.07 5.86 -6.82
N ALA A 159 7.91 6.14 -7.82
CA ALA A 159 8.67 5.12 -8.53
C ALA A 159 9.91 4.61 -7.77
N GLY A 160 10.17 5.13 -6.56
CA GLY A 160 11.25 4.70 -5.68
C GLY A 160 12.60 5.38 -5.95
N ARG A 161 13.54 5.17 -5.03
CA ARG A 161 14.85 5.86 -5.02
C ARG A 161 15.76 5.56 -6.22
N SER A 162 15.67 4.37 -6.78
CA SER A 162 16.47 3.99 -7.97
C SER A 162 16.11 4.81 -9.21
N VAL A 163 14.89 5.29 -9.27
CA VAL A 163 14.36 6.07 -10.38
C VAL A 163 14.82 7.53 -10.30
N HIS A 164 15.12 8.04 -9.08
CA HIS A 164 15.68 9.39 -8.91
C HIS A 164 16.95 9.65 -9.74
N LYS A 165 17.75 8.61 -10.02
CA LYS A 165 18.93 8.74 -10.89
C LYS A 165 18.55 8.94 -12.36
N LYS A 166 17.43 8.33 -12.81
CA LYS A 166 16.90 8.49 -14.17
C LYS A 166 16.18 9.82 -14.35
N PHE A 167 15.60 10.38 -13.29
CA PHE A 167 14.86 11.66 -13.31
C PHE A 167 15.77 12.92 -13.28
N LYS A 168 17.07 12.78 -13.38
CA LYS A 168 17.98 13.90 -13.69
C LYS A 168 17.90 14.30 -15.17
N ASP A 169 17.23 13.50 -16.00
CA ASP A 169 17.00 13.82 -17.39
C ASP A 169 15.91 14.88 -17.53
N LYS A 170 16.23 16.02 -18.13
CA LYS A 170 15.32 17.15 -18.38
C LYS A 170 14.05 16.71 -19.12
N ASN A 171 14.15 15.72 -20.02
CA ASN A 171 13.03 15.22 -20.82
C ASN A 171 11.91 14.59 -19.99
N LEU A 172 12.18 14.15 -18.76
CA LEU A 172 11.16 13.58 -17.87
C LEU A 172 10.26 14.64 -17.23
N TYR A 173 10.71 15.89 -17.15
CA TYR A 173 9.91 16.99 -16.60
C TYR A 173 8.84 17.52 -17.58
N GLU A 174 8.89 17.10 -18.83
CA GLU A 174 7.96 17.52 -19.89
C GLU A 174 7.19 16.34 -20.50
N SER A 175 7.32 15.14 -19.94
CA SER A 175 6.70 13.94 -20.47
C SER A 175 5.61 13.37 -19.55
N LEU A 176 4.58 12.83 -20.17
CA LEU A 176 3.55 12.04 -19.53
C LEU A 176 3.50 10.68 -20.24
N SER A 177 3.54 9.60 -19.48
CA SER A 177 3.53 8.25 -20.07
C SER A 177 2.69 7.27 -19.26
N ALA A 178 1.85 6.50 -19.94
CA ALA A 178 1.23 5.31 -19.36
C ALA A 178 2.26 4.20 -19.22
N TYR A 179 2.19 3.42 -18.15
CA TYR A 179 3.10 2.30 -17.93
C TYR A 179 2.40 1.12 -17.28
N GLY A 180 2.95 -0.09 -17.45
CA GLY A 180 2.43 -1.29 -16.81
C GLY A 180 0.95 -1.58 -17.11
N ILE A 181 0.47 -1.18 -18.29
CA ILE A 181 -0.93 -1.37 -18.70
C ILE A 181 -1.28 -2.86 -18.60
N SER A 182 -2.35 -3.19 -17.87
CA SER A 182 -2.80 -4.55 -17.55
C SER A 182 -1.80 -5.41 -16.76
N LEU A 183 -0.54 -5.00 -16.62
CA LEU A 183 0.52 -5.78 -15.98
C LEU A 183 1.01 -5.17 -14.66
N HIS A 184 0.50 -4.01 -14.26
CA HIS A 184 0.91 -3.37 -13.02
C HIS A 184 0.48 -4.20 -11.80
N ARG A 185 1.43 -4.51 -10.90
CA ARG A 185 1.19 -5.38 -9.73
C ARG A 185 0.02 -4.92 -8.82
N HIS A 186 -0.28 -3.63 -8.76
CA HIS A 186 -1.41 -3.11 -8.00
C HIS A 186 -2.78 -3.53 -8.55
N ASN A 187 -2.86 -4.03 -9.81
CA ASN A 187 -4.08 -4.68 -10.31
C ASN A 187 -4.54 -5.83 -9.41
N SER A 188 -3.59 -6.61 -8.88
CA SER A 188 -3.91 -7.75 -8.01
C SER A 188 -4.55 -7.34 -6.70
N GLU A 189 -4.07 -6.23 -6.10
CA GLU A 189 -4.63 -5.69 -4.86
C GLU A 189 -6.06 -5.16 -5.09
N ILE A 190 -6.24 -4.36 -6.15
CA ILE A 190 -7.56 -3.81 -6.52
C ILE A 190 -8.55 -4.94 -6.81
N PHE A 191 -8.14 -5.93 -7.59
CA PHE A 191 -8.97 -7.08 -7.94
C PHE A 191 -9.37 -7.89 -6.69
N GLN A 192 -8.40 -8.17 -5.82
CA GLN A 192 -8.65 -8.87 -4.56
C GLN A 192 -9.70 -8.14 -3.70
N GLU A 193 -9.49 -6.85 -3.47
CA GLU A 193 -10.36 -6.08 -2.60
C GLU A 193 -11.74 -5.84 -3.22
N PHE A 194 -11.84 -5.66 -4.52
CA PHE A 194 -13.14 -5.58 -5.19
C PHE A 194 -13.94 -6.85 -5.03
N ASN A 195 -13.33 -8.02 -5.27
CA ASN A 195 -14.01 -9.31 -5.12
C ASN A 195 -14.43 -9.60 -3.67
N LEU A 196 -13.64 -9.16 -2.68
CA LEU A 196 -14.02 -9.30 -1.27
C LEU A 196 -15.18 -8.40 -0.84
N ASN A 197 -15.46 -7.35 -1.60
CA ASN A 197 -16.47 -6.35 -1.27
C ASN A 197 -17.69 -6.39 -2.20
N SER A 198 -17.77 -7.39 -3.11
CA SER A 198 -18.88 -7.57 -4.05
C SER A 198 -19.25 -9.02 -4.19
N ASN A 199 -20.57 -9.29 -4.26
CA ASN A 199 -21.10 -10.61 -4.62
C ASN A 199 -21.22 -10.80 -6.15
N LYS A 200 -20.85 -9.78 -6.94
CA LYS A 200 -20.88 -9.81 -8.40
C LYS A 200 -19.47 -9.75 -8.94
N LYS A 201 -19.27 -10.36 -10.12
CA LYS A 201 -18.01 -10.21 -10.86
C LYS A 201 -17.77 -8.75 -11.19
N ILE A 202 -16.60 -8.24 -10.85
CA ILE A 202 -16.20 -6.86 -11.15
C ILE A 202 -15.26 -6.86 -12.37
N ARG A 203 -15.54 -5.98 -13.31
CA ARG A 203 -14.67 -5.69 -14.46
C ARG A 203 -14.20 -4.26 -14.36
N PHE A 204 -12.90 -4.08 -14.42
CA PHE A 204 -12.29 -2.75 -14.40
C PHE A 204 -11.05 -2.69 -15.30
N THR A 205 -10.79 -1.49 -15.78
CA THR A 205 -9.54 -1.14 -16.45
C THR A 205 -8.75 -0.20 -15.55
N PHE A 206 -7.49 -0.50 -15.30
CA PHE A 206 -6.58 0.35 -14.54
C PHE A 206 -5.38 0.74 -15.40
N THR A 207 -5.23 2.04 -15.63
CA THR A 207 -4.14 2.62 -16.40
C THR A 207 -3.35 3.59 -15.53
N PRO A 208 -2.17 3.20 -15.03
CA PRO A 208 -1.31 4.12 -14.31
C PRO A 208 -0.48 4.96 -15.27
N HIS A 209 -0.30 6.24 -14.93
CA HIS A 209 0.56 7.17 -15.65
C HIS A 209 1.62 7.75 -14.72
N LEU A 210 2.80 8.01 -15.28
CA LEU A 210 3.82 8.82 -14.67
C LEU A 210 3.75 10.22 -15.27
N ILE A 211 3.67 11.23 -14.42
CA ILE A 211 3.51 12.62 -14.83
C ILE A 211 4.63 13.50 -14.29
N PRO A 212 4.90 14.66 -14.91
CA PRO A 212 6.02 15.54 -14.58
C PRO A 212 5.75 16.36 -13.30
N MET A 213 5.49 15.68 -12.20
CA MET A 213 5.43 16.28 -10.87
C MET A 213 6.16 15.40 -9.86
N PHE A 214 6.63 16.00 -8.79
CA PHE A 214 7.43 15.29 -7.82
C PHE A 214 6.60 14.28 -7.01
N ARG A 215 5.49 14.72 -6.42
CA ARG A 215 4.75 13.91 -5.44
C ARG A 215 3.25 14.05 -5.58
N GLY A 216 2.55 12.96 -5.35
CA GLY A 216 1.10 12.87 -5.31
C GLY A 216 0.56 11.86 -6.31
N ILE A 217 -0.71 11.49 -6.13
CA ILE A 217 -1.48 10.66 -7.07
C ILE A 217 -2.83 11.30 -7.26
N LEU A 218 -3.23 11.48 -8.51
CA LEU A 218 -4.58 11.81 -8.92
C LEU A 218 -5.17 10.60 -9.64
N SER A 219 -6.24 10.02 -9.10
CA SER A 219 -7.02 8.98 -9.78
C SER A 219 -8.34 9.55 -10.25
N THR A 220 -8.55 9.57 -11.56
CA THR A 220 -9.83 9.86 -12.18
C THR A 220 -10.54 8.54 -12.43
N ILE A 221 -11.76 8.40 -11.90
CA ILE A 221 -12.47 7.13 -11.93
C ILE A 221 -13.85 7.37 -12.56
N TYR A 222 -14.14 6.62 -13.60
CA TYR A 222 -15.42 6.67 -14.31
C TYR A 222 -16.25 5.43 -13.95
N VAL A 223 -17.48 5.65 -13.53
CA VAL A 223 -18.42 4.59 -13.12
C VAL A 223 -19.83 4.96 -13.54
N ASP A 224 -20.61 3.94 -13.89
CA ASP A 224 -22.05 4.09 -14.10
C ASP A 224 -22.78 3.91 -12.77
N LEU A 225 -23.72 4.79 -12.47
CA LEU A 225 -24.60 4.65 -11.32
C LEU A 225 -25.65 3.57 -11.57
N ASN A 226 -26.08 2.88 -10.51
CA ASN A 226 -27.23 2.01 -10.56
C ASN A 226 -28.53 2.82 -10.70
N ARG A 227 -29.61 2.18 -11.16
CA ARG A 227 -30.94 2.82 -11.29
C ARG A 227 -31.33 3.49 -9.97
N ASN A 228 -31.97 4.65 -10.08
CA ASN A 228 -32.44 5.48 -8.95
C ASN A 228 -31.35 5.95 -8.00
N ILE A 229 -30.10 5.95 -8.42
CA ILE A 229 -28.97 6.59 -7.70
C ILE A 229 -28.65 7.89 -8.40
N ASN A 230 -28.52 8.96 -7.61
CA ASN A 230 -28.08 10.27 -8.07
C ASN A 230 -26.84 10.74 -7.27
N GLN A 231 -26.26 11.84 -7.71
CA GLN A 231 -25.08 12.44 -7.09
C GLN A 231 -25.25 12.72 -5.59
N ASN A 232 -26.40 13.25 -5.19
CA ASN A 232 -26.66 13.59 -3.78
C ASN A 232 -26.63 12.34 -2.88
N LYS A 233 -27.17 11.22 -3.37
CA LYS A 233 -27.13 9.95 -2.63
C LYS A 233 -25.71 9.42 -2.49
N VAL A 234 -24.89 9.55 -3.53
CA VAL A 234 -23.45 9.18 -3.49
C VAL A 234 -22.71 10.03 -2.45
N ILE A 235 -22.84 11.36 -2.53
CA ILE A 235 -22.17 12.29 -1.60
C ILE A 235 -22.61 12.04 -0.16
N SER A 236 -23.90 11.89 0.08
CA SER A 236 -24.46 11.65 1.43
C SER A 236 -23.94 10.34 2.01
N MET A 237 -23.83 9.28 1.18
CA MET A 237 -23.28 8.00 1.62
C MET A 237 -21.80 8.12 1.96
N LEU A 238 -20.98 8.75 1.12
CA LEU A 238 -19.56 8.93 1.39
C LEU A 238 -19.31 9.76 2.65
N ARG A 239 -20.05 10.86 2.84
CA ARG A 239 -19.99 11.67 4.06
C ARG A 239 -20.32 10.85 5.33
N ARG A 240 -21.31 9.97 5.26
CA ARG A 240 -21.68 9.09 6.38
C ARG A 240 -20.64 7.99 6.62
N TYR A 241 -20.03 7.48 5.54
CA TYR A 241 -19.06 6.39 5.63
C TYR A 241 -17.74 6.81 6.28
N TYR A 242 -17.33 8.06 6.06
CA TYR A 242 -16.05 8.62 6.50
C TYR A 242 -16.19 9.64 7.65
N LYS A 243 -17.26 9.54 8.42
CA LYS A 243 -17.44 10.34 9.65
C LYS A 243 -16.54 9.90 10.80
#